data_5f54c01e33fe50d8fe6e926fde05f613
#
_entry.id   5f54c01e33fe50d8fe6e926fde05f613
#
_cell.length_a   1.000
_cell.length_b   1.000
_cell.length_c   1.000
_cell.angle_alpha   90.00
_cell.angle_beta   90.00
_cell.angle_gamma   90.00
#
_symmetry.space_group_name_H-M   'P 1'
#
loop_
_entity.id
_entity.type
_entity.pdbx_description
1 polymer ?
#
loop_
_entity_poly.entity_id
_entity_poly.type
_entity_poly.pdbx_seq_one_letter_code
_entity_poly.pdbx_strand_id
1 'polypeptide(L)'
;VYVRRSNDIMKDRERSNLWQVSSNGDDHRPLYSGLKSARTPRWAPDGKKLAFVSNDSGSQQIHVRWVDNGETALISQLLESPSSLSWSPDGKWLAFTMNVKASSESIAKPRTQPKGASWAKKAITVTTTQYQYDGQGIVEPAYRHVFVIPADGGSARQLTEGNFNHYGSLAWSQDSNRIFFSA
;
A
#
# COMPACT_ATOMS: atom_id res chain seq x y z
N VAL A 1 -4.29 12.31 13.75
CA VAL A 1 -3.81 12.56 12.39
C VAL A 1 -4.88 12.17 11.40
N TYR A 2 -5.07 12.95 10.35
CA TYR A 2 -6.02 12.69 9.28
C TYR A 2 -5.44 13.04 7.90
N VAL A 3 -6.10 12.60 6.84
CA VAL A 3 -5.74 12.89 5.46
C VAL A 3 -6.57 14.07 4.96
N ARG A 4 -5.91 15.16 4.57
CA ARG A 4 -6.54 16.28 3.86
C ARG A 4 -6.30 16.13 2.37
N ARG A 5 -7.39 16.15 1.60
CA ARG A 5 -7.36 16.08 0.14
C ARG A 5 -7.55 17.46 -0.47
N SER A 6 -6.88 17.70 -1.57
CA SER A 6 -7.01 18.91 -2.38
C SER A 6 -6.85 18.56 -3.86
N ASN A 7 -7.54 19.26 -4.73
CA ASN A 7 -7.44 19.10 -6.17
C ASN A 7 -6.49 20.13 -6.76
N ASP A 8 -5.52 19.65 -7.54
CA ASP A 8 -4.64 20.49 -8.34
C ASP A 8 -5.30 20.66 -9.72
N ILE A 9 -6.02 21.75 -9.89
CA ILE A 9 -6.76 22.05 -11.12
C ILE A 9 -5.85 22.18 -12.35
N MET A 10 -4.60 22.61 -12.15
CA MET A 10 -3.64 22.78 -13.26
C MET A 10 -3.12 21.44 -13.80
N LYS A 11 -3.19 20.39 -12.99
CA LYS A 11 -2.69 19.05 -13.35
C LYS A 11 -3.78 17.99 -13.36
N ASP A 12 -5.04 18.42 -13.14
CA ASP A 12 -6.21 17.55 -13.04
C ASP A 12 -5.95 16.29 -12.20
N ARG A 13 -5.50 16.52 -10.96
CA ARG A 13 -5.20 15.42 -10.04
C ARG A 13 -5.47 15.76 -8.58
N GLU A 14 -5.88 14.76 -7.83
CA GLU A 14 -5.99 14.83 -6.39
C GLU A 14 -4.60 14.74 -5.73
N ARG A 15 -4.41 15.53 -4.67
CA ARG A 15 -3.28 15.43 -3.74
C ARG A 15 -3.81 15.16 -2.34
N SER A 16 -3.08 14.39 -1.57
CA SER A 16 -3.42 14.13 -0.18
C SER A 16 -2.22 14.34 0.73
N ASN A 17 -2.44 15.04 1.83
CA ASN A 17 -1.41 15.37 2.82
C ASN A 17 -1.87 14.90 4.20
N LEU A 18 -0.91 14.65 5.09
CA LEU A 18 -1.20 14.30 6.46
C LEU A 18 -1.23 15.56 7.33
N TRP A 19 -2.29 15.70 8.10
CA TRP A 19 -2.50 16.80 9.04
C TRP A 19 -2.70 16.23 10.44
N GLN A 20 -2.25 16.95 11.44
CA GLN A 20 -2.55 16.65 12.82
C GLN A 20 -3.44 17.74 13.42
N VAL A 21 -4.13 17.35 14.47
CA VAL A 21 -4.90 18.19 15.36
C VAL A 21 -4.89 17.54 16.74
N SER A 22 -4.73 18.32 17.79
CA SER A 22 -4.85 17.85 19.17
C SER A 22 -6.31 17.54 19.51
N SER A 23 -6.57 16.75 20.51
CA SER A 23 -7.93 16.37 20.92
C SER A 23 -8.79 17.55 21.42
N ASN A 24 -8.16 18.62 21.89
CA ASN A 24 -8.79 19.89 22.25
C ASN A 24 -9.01 20.85 21.07
N GLY A 25 -8.58 20.46 19.84
CA GLY A 25 -8.69 21.28 18.64
C GLY A 25 -7.47 22.16 18.34
N ASP A 26 -6.54 22.28 19.26
CA ASP A 26 -5.30 23.04 19.08
C ASP A 26 -4.28 22.29 18.19
N ASP A 27 -3.13 22.92 17.93
CA ASP A 27 -2.04 22.35 17.12
C ASP A 27 -2.51 21.76 15.78
N HIS A 28 -3.41 22.48 15.10
CA HIS A 28 -3.93 22.09 13.79
C HIS A 28 -2.95 22.52 12.70
N ARG A 29 -2.12 21.57 12.24
CA ARG A 29 -1.05 21.87 11.27
C ARG A 29 -0.75 20.70 10.35
N PRO A 30 -0.11 20.95 9.19
CA PRO A 30 0.40 19.87 8.35
C PRO A 30 1.50 19.12 9.08
N LEU A 31 1.40 17.79 9.07
CA LEU A 31 2.40 16.88 9.61
C LEU A 31 3.35 16.38 8.51
N TYR A 32 2.79 16.06 7.36
CA TYR A 32 3.53 15.66 6.17
C TYR A 32 2.83 16.22 4.95
N SER A 33 3.53 17.07 4.22
CA SER A 33 3.03 17.72 3.01
C SER A 33 4.10 17.70 1.92
N GLY A 34 3.66 17.50 0.68
CA GLY A 34 4.55 17.42 -0.46
C GLY A 34 3.81 17.55 -1.78
N LEU A 35 4.55 17.43 -2.87
CA LEU A 35 3.99 17.45 -4.22
C LEU A 35 3.25 16.15 -4.59
N LYS A 36 3.42 15.11 -3.80
CA LYS A 36 2.86 13.78 -3.97
C LYS A 36 1.86 13.47 -2.86
N SER A 37 1.19 12.33 -2.97
CA SER A 37 0.09 11.97 -2.06
C SER A 37 0.55 11.05 -0.94
N ALA A 38 0.06 11.32 0.28
CA ALA A 38 0.20 10.47 1.45
C ALA A 38 -1.17 10.09 1.99
N ARG A 39 -1.33 8.82 2.43
CA ARG A 39 -2.60 8.25 2.87
C ARG A 39 -2.45 7.18 3.94
N THR A 40 -3.56 6.77 4.53
CA THR A 40 -3.64 5.68 5.53
C THR A 40 -2.66 5.83 6.71
N PRO A 41 -2.62 6.98 7.41
CA PRO A 41 -1.73 7.13 8.56
C PRO A 41 -2.13 6.19 9.70
N ARG A 42 -1.13 5.61 10.38
CA ARG A 42 -1.28 4.76 11.55
C ARG A 42 -0.21 5.06 12.57
N TRP A 43 -0.62 5.44 13.77
CA TRP A 43 0.28 5.62 14.91
C TRP A 43 0.87 4.31 15.35
N ALA A 44 2.15 4.31 15.66
CA ALA A 44 2.78 3.23 16.39
C ALA A 44 2.26 3.20 17.83
N PRO A 45 2.29 2.04 18.52
CA PRO A 45 1.78 1.91 19.89
C PRO A 45 2.47 2.83 20.90
N ASP A 46 3.72 3.19 20.67
CA ASP A 46 4.50 4.10 21.51
C ASP A 46 4.16 5.59 21.30
N GLY A 47 3.33 5.91 20.30
CA GLY A 47 2.97 7.28 19.93
C GLY A 47 4.10 8.12 19.32
N LYS A 48 5.29 7.56 19.09
CA LYS A 48 6.47 8.28 18.60
C LYS A 48 6.66 8.19 17.08
N LYS A 49 6.07 7.19 16.46
CA LYS A 49 6.19 6.92 15.03
C LYS A 49 4.82 6.93 14.35
N LEU A 50 4.79 7.34 13.09
CA LEU A 50 3.62 7.32 12.24
C LEU A 50 3.95 6.57 10.95
N ALA A 51 3.30 5.43 10.70
CA ALA A 51 3.36 4.77 9.41
C ALA A 51 2.31 5.33 8.46
N PHE A 52 2.64 5.45 7.18
CA PHE A 52 1.72 5.88 6.15
C PHE A 52 2.17 5.38 4.77
N VAL A 53 1.28 5.43 3.81
CA VAL A 53 1.60 5.11 2.41
C VAL A 53 1.79 6.41 1.63
N SER A 54 2.89 6.52 0.89
CA SER A 54 3.17 7.65 0.01
C SER A 54 3.76 7.19 -1.32
N ASN A 55 3.55 7.99 -2.37
CA ASN A 55 4.18 7.79 -3.67
C ASN A 55 5.39 8.72 -3.92
N ASP A 56 5.98 9.27 -2.87
CA ASP A 56 7.14 10.16 -2.96
C ASP A 56 8.35 9.50 -3.61
N SER A 57 8.53 8.19 -3.41
CA SER A 57 9.58 7.39 -4.04
C SER A 57 9.28 6.95 -5.49
N GLY A 58 8.18 7.42 -6.09
CA GLY A 58 7.76 7.08 -7.46
C GLY A 58 6.61 6.09 -7.53
N SER A 59 6.53 5.14 -6.61
CA SER A 59 5.41 4.19 -6.43
C SER A 59 4.86 4.27 -5.02
N GLN A 60 3.69 3.66 -4.80
CA GLN A 60 3.07 3.61 -3.47
C GLN A 60 3.88 2.70 -2.55
N GLN A 61 4.49 3.29 -1.51
CA GLN A 61 5.35 2.59 -0.57
C GLN A 61 5.00 2.94 0.88
N ILE A 62 5.45 2.12 1.82
CA ILE A 62 5.28 2.35 3.25
C ILE A 62 6.43 3.22 3.74
N HIS A 63 6.09 4.32 4.40
CA HIS A 63 6.99 5.24 5.06
C HIS A 63 6.72 5.25 6.55
N VAL A 64 7.76 5.46 7.34
CA VAL A 64 7.66 5.71 8.78
C VAL A 64 8.27 7.07 9.08
N ARG A 65 7.51 7.89 9.80
CA ARG A 65 7.93 9.21 10.27
C ARG A 65 8.10 9.21 11.78
N TRP A 66 9.24 9.67 12.25
CA TRP A 66 9.47 10.01 13.66
C TRP A 66 8.88 11.40 13.91
N VAL A 67 7.99 11.48 14.90
CA VAL A 67 7.17 12.69 15.10
C VAL A 67 7.93 13.77 15.89
N ASP A 68 8.86 13.38 16.72
CA ASP A 68 9.71 14.25 17.54
C ASP A 68 10.70 15.08 16.70
N ASN A 69 11.40 14.46 15.75
CA ASN A 69 12.41 15.11 14.93
C ASN A 69 11.94 15.39 13.48
N GLY A 70 10.80 14.80 13.07
CA GLY A 70 10.24 14.98 11.73
C GLY A 70 10.93 14.20 10.61
N GLU A 71 11.88 13.33 10.92
CA GLU A 71 12.52 12.45 9.93
C GLU A 71 11.54 11.43 9.37
N THR A 72 11.75 11.04 8.12
CA THR A 72 10.90 10.07 7.42
C THR A 72 11.77 9.10 6.65
N ALA A 73 11.57 7.81 6.90
CA ALA A 73 12.24 6.73 6.18
C ALA A 73 11.27 5.98 5.28
N LEU A 74 11.76 5.58 4.11
CA LEU A 74 11.14 4.58 3.24
C LEU A 74 11.51 3.20 3.77
N ILE A 75 10.52 2.41 4.21
CA ILE A 75 10.78 1.11 4.82
C ILE A 75 10.42 -0.08 3.92
N SER A 76 9.84 0.16 2.75
CA SER A 76 9.39 -0.91 1.85
C SER A 76 9.86 -0.71 0.40
N GLN A 77 9.93 -1.83 -0.34
CA GLN A 77 10.10 -1.88 -1.79
C GLN A 77 9.10 -2.87 -2.35
N LEU A 78 7.85 -2.42 -2.53
CA LEU A 78 6.72 -3.24 -2.95
C LEU A 78 6.43 -3.07 -4.43
N LEU A 79 6.02 -4.17 -5.08
CA LEU A 79 5.65 -4.17 -6.49
C LEU A 79 4.26 -3.56 -6.73
N GLU A 80 3.35 -3.72 -5.76
CA GLU A 80 1.98 -3.23 -5.81
C GLU A 80 1.66 -2.34 -4.60
N SER A 81 0.58 -1.58 -4.69
CA SER A 81 0.20 -0.61 -3.65
C SER A 81 -0.25 -1.29 -2.36
N PRO A 82 0.37 -0.99 -1.21
CA PRO A 82 -0.07 -1.50 0.08
C PRO A 82 -1.34 -0.78 0.57
N SER A 83 -2.12 -1.49 1.38
CA SER A 83 -3.32 -0.97 2.05
C SER A 83 -3.50 -1.60 3.43
N SER A 84 -4.49 -1.14 4.21
CA SER A 84 -4.86 -1.71 5.52
C SER A 84 -3.68 -1.83 6.50
N LEU A 85 -2.86 -0.77 6.64
CA LEU A 85 -1.73 -0.77 7.57
C LEU A 85 -2.19 -0.99 9.01
N SER A 86 -1.47 -1.84 9.75
CA SER A 86 -1.69 -2.09 11.18
C SER A 86 -0.36 -2.39 11.89
N TRP A 87 -0.07 -1.67 12.97
CA TRP A 87 1.09 -1.93 13.80
C TRP A 87 0.86 -3.12 14.72
N SER A 88 1.90 -3.92 14.94
CA SER A 88 1.92 -4.87 16.05
C SER A 88 1.97 -4.13 17.38
N PRO A 89 1.36 -4.67 18.46
CA PRO A 89 1.38 -4.06 19.81
C PRO A 89 2.78 -3.79 20.36
N ASP A 90 3.78 -4.60 20.00
CA ASP A 90 5.17 -4.40 20.39
C ASP A 90 5.91 -3.36 19.55
N GLY A 91 5.26 -2.82 18.49
CA GLY A 91 5.84 -1.80 17.60
C GLY A 91 6.95 -2.28 16.67
N LYS A 92 7.20 -3.59 16.58
CA LYS A 92 8.29 -4.16 15.77
C LYS A 92 7.88 -4.49 14.34
N TRP A 93 6.57 -4.65 14.09
CA TRP A 93 6.05 -5.09 12.80
C TRP A 93 4.93 -4.20 12.30
N LEU A 94 4.83 -4.10 10.98
CA LEU A 94 3.67 -3.56 10.28
C LEU A 94 3.03 -4.69 9.46
N ALA A 95 1.75 -4.95 9.68
CA ALA A 95 0.93 -5.76 8.80
C ALA A 95 0.25 -4.85 7.77
N PHE A 96 0.06 -5.37 6.57
CA PHE A 96 -0.65 -4.68 5.51
C PHE A 96 -1.24 -5.68 4.51
N THR A 97 -2.13 -5.22 3.65
CA THR A 97 -2.62 -6.01 2.53
C THR A 97 -2.08 -5.46 1.22
N MET A 98 -1.82 -6.36 0.26
CA MET A 98 -1.37 -6.02 -1.08
C MET A 98 -1.94 -7.02 -2.08
N ASN A 99 -2.22 -6.57 -3.30
CA ASN A 99 -2.65 -7.45 -4.38
C ASN A 99 -1.46 -8.25 -4.92
N VAL A 100 -1.66 -9.54 -5.09
CA VAL A 100 -0.71 -10.45 -5.75
C VAL A 100 -1.36 -10.94 -7.03
N LYS A 101 -0.69 -10.76 -8.15
CA LYS A 101 -1.19 -11.23 -9.44
C LYS A 101 -1.41 -12.73 -9.40
N ALA A 102 -2.56 -13.18 -9.87
CA ALA A 102 -2.82 -14.60 -10.02
C ALA A 102 -1.84 -15.19 -11.05
N SER A 103 -1.29 -16.36 -10.77
CA SER A 103 -0.55 -17.09 -11.78
C SER A 103 -1.53 -17.56 -12.87
N SER A 104 -1.49 -16.93 -14.04
CA SER A 104 -2.19 -17.47 -15.19
C SER A 104 -1.29 -18.48 -15.87
N GLU A 105 -1.71 -19.73 -15.94
CA GLU A 105 -1.06 -20.67 -16.83
C GLU A 105 -1.27 -20.17 -18.27
N SER A 106 -0.19 -19.79 -18.91
CA SER A 106 -0.25 -19.43 -20.33
C SER A 106 -0.53 -20.71 -21.14
N ILE A 107 -1.62 -20.71 -21.88
CA ILE A 107 -2.01 -21.82 -22.79
C ILE A 107 -0.89 -22.14 -23.80
N ALA A 108 -0.05 -21.15 -24.10
CA ALA A 108 1.12 -21.32 -24.96
C ALA A 108 2.32 -20.53 -24.41
N LYS A 109 3.51 -21.09 -24.51
CA LYS A 109 4.75 -20.37 -24.18
C LYS A 109 4.88 -19.16 -25.10
N PRO A 110 4.96 -17.94 -24.58
CA PRO A 110 5.14 -16.75 -25.41
C PRO A 110 6.48 -16.85 -26.15
N ARG A 111 6.48 -16.49 -27.42
CA ARG A 111 7.73 -16.37 -28.18
C ARG A 111 8.60 -15.26 -27.58
N THR A 112 9.89 -15.49 -27.55
CA THR A 112 10.86 -14.46 -27.14
C THR A 112 10.98 -13.42 -28.22
N GLN A 113 10.80 -12.15 -27.87
CA GLN A 113 10.95 -11.04 -28.80
C GLN A 113 12.43 -10.88 -29.18
N PRO A 114 12.78 -10.88 -30.47
CA PRO A 114 14.14 -10.61 -30.91
C PRO A 114 14.60 -9.21 -30.50
N LYS A 115 15.88 -9.05 -30.23
CA LYS A 115 16.45 -7.74 -29.87
C LYS A 115 16.23 -6.73 -31.03
N GLY A 116 15.62 -5.58 -30.71
CA GLY A 116 15.31 -4.53 -31.65
C GLY A 116 14.00 -4.70 -32.44
N ALA A 117 13.26 -5.79 -32.23
CA ALA A 117 11.93 -5.94 -32.86
C ALA A 117 10.87 -5.11 -32.12
N SER A 118 9.98 -4.47 -32.87
CA SER A 118 8.78 -3.81 -32.33
C SER A 118 7.56 -4.69 -32.62
N TRP A 119 6.96 -5.24 -31.56
CA TRP A 119 5.77 -6.08 -31.67
C TRP A 119 4.52 -5.30 -31.24
N ALA A 120 3.38 -5.67 -31.79
CA ALA A 120 2.09 -5.23 -31.29
C ALA A 120 1.91 -5.64 -29.83
N LYS A 121 1.04 -4.91 -29.09
CA LYS A 121 0.68 -5.30 -27.72
C LYS A 121 0.15 -6.73 -27.71
N LYS A 122 0.56 -7.51 -26.72
CA LYS A 122 0.06 -8.88 -26.53
C LYS A 122 -1.45 -8.86 -26.39
N ALA A 123 -2.10 -9.88 -26.96
CA ALA A 123 -3.53 -10.11 -26.73
C ALA A 123 -3.78 -10.35 -25.23
N ILE A 124 -4.84 -9.76 -24.72
CA ILE A 124 -5.27 -9.95 -23.34
C ILE A 124 -6.30 -11.06 -23.34
N THR A 125 -6.04 -12.11 -22.57
CA THR A 125 -7.00 -13.20 -22.36
C THR A 125 -7.81 -12.88 -21.12
N VAL A 126 -9.12 -12.73 -21.29
CA VAL A 126 -10.06 -12.50 -20.19
C VAL A 126 -10.65 -13.84 -19.78
N THR A 127 -10.42 -14.23 -18.52
CA THR A 127 -10.90 -15.48 -17.93
C THR A 127 -11.92 -15.27 -16.80
N THR A 128 -12.17 -14.02 -16.42
CA THR A 128 -13.09 -13.65 -15.35
C THR A 128 -14.17 -12.72 -15.88
N THR A 129 -15.37 -12.79 -15.32
CA THR A 129 -16.48 -11.90 -15.68
C THR A 129 -16.19 -10.43 -15.35
N GLN A 130 -15.41 -10.18 -14.30
CA GLN A 130 -15.02 -8.84 -13.87
C GLN A 130 -13.57 -8.56 -14.28
N TYR A 131 -13.40 -8.06 -15.48
CA TYR A 131 -12.10 -7.81 -16.12
C TYR A 131 -11.82 -6.33 -16.36
N GLN A 132 -12.79 -5.45 -16.12
CA GLN A 132 -12.67 -4.02 -16.34
C GLN A 132 -13.37 -3.24 -15.24
N TYR A 133 -12.73 -2.17 -14.78
CA TYR A 133 -13.32 -1.19 -13.87
C TYR A 133 -13.26 0.20 -14.50
N ASP A 134 -14.28 1.01 -14.21
CA ASP A 134 -14.30 2.40 -14.62
C ASP A 134 -13.12 3.17 -14.01
N GLY A 135 -12.44 3.98 -14.84
CA GLY A 135 -11.24 4.73 -14.45
C GLY A 135 -9.96 3.90 -14.29
N GLN A 136 -10.01 2.55 -14.30
CA GLN A 136 -8.82 1.69 -14.19
C GLN A 136 -8.53 0.91 -15.48
N GLY A 137 -9.52 0.76 -16.36
CA GLY A 137 -9.38 -0.04 -17.57
C GLY A 137 -9.39 -1.55 -17.30
N ILE A 138 -8.67 -2.30 -18.12
CA ILE A 138 -8.58 -3.76 -18.00
C ILE A 138 -7.68 -4.11 -16.81
N VAL A 139 -8.21 -4.93 -15.91
CA VAL A 139 -7.54 -5.36 -14.68
C VAL A 139 -7.09 -6.81 -14.82
N GLU A 140 -5.82 -7.07 -14.57
CA GLU A 140 -5.30 -8.43 -14.50
C GLU A 140 -5.83 -9.12 -13.22
N PRO A 141 -6.18 -10.42 -13.28
CA PRO A 141 -6.58 -11.16 -12.09
C PRO A 141 -5.54 -11.07 -10.99
N ALA A 142 -5.95 -10.63 -9.83
CA ALA A 142 -5.10 -10.50 -8.65
C ALA A 142 -5.91 -10.77 -7.39
N TYR A 143 -5.27 -11.31 -6.37
CA TYR A 143 -5.88 -11.57 -5.08
C TYR A 143 -5.17 -10.79 -3.99
N ARG A 144 -5.96 -10.28 -3.06
CA ARG A 144 -5.45 -9.50 -1.93
C ARG A 144 -4.98 -10.42 -0.83
N HIS A 145 -3.71 -10.30 -0.46
CA HIS A 145 -3.08 -11.09 0.58
C HIS A 145 -2.55 -10.24 1.72
N VAL A 146 -2.36 -10.87 2.87
CA VAL A 146 -1.80 -10.27 4.07
C VAL A 146 -0.28 -10.43 4.07
N PHE A 147 0.40 -9.36 4.41
CA PHE A 147 1.87 -9.26 4.49
C PHE A 147 2.28 -8.66 5.82
N VAL A 148 3.53 -8.92 6.20
CA VAL A 148 4.21 -8.23 7.30
C VAL A 148 5.58 -7.73 6.84
N ILE A 149 6.01 -6.62 7.43
CA ILE A 149 7.33 -6.03 7.24
C ILE A 149 7.88 -5.56 8.58
N PRO A 150 9.19 -5.69 8.86
CA PRO A 150 9.78 -5.09 10.05
C PRO A 150 9.59 -3.56 10.05
N ALA A 151 9.31 -2.99 11.20
CA ALA A 151 9.09 -1.55 11.36
C ALA A 151 10.31 -0.68 11.02
N ASP A 152 11.50 -1.25 11.13
CA ASP A 152 12.77 -0.60 10.82
C ASP A 152 13.21 -0.84 9.34
N GLY A 153 12.33 -1.44 8.53
CA GLY A 153 12.57 -1.73 7.12
C GLY A 153 13.07 -3.14 6.86
N GLY A 154 13.06 -3.53 5.60
CA GLY A 154 13.49 -4.86 5.16
C GLY A 154 12.56 -5.46 4.11
N SER A 155 12.61 -6.79 3.96
CA SER A 155 11.78 -7.51 3.01
C SER A 155 10.40 -7.80 3.59
N ALA A 156 9.37 -7.47 2.82
CA ALA A 156 8.00 -7.86 3.16
C ALA A 156 7.82 -9.39 2.99
N ARG A 157 7.13 -10.00 3.93
CA ARG A 157 6.81 -11.44 3.90
C ARG A 157 5.30 -11.62 3.76
N GLN A 158 4.89 -12.38 2.76
CA GLN A 158 3.50 -12.80 2.55
C GLN A 158 3.12 -13.85 3.59
N LEU A 159 1.93 -13.72 4.18
CA LEU A 159 1.40 -14.63 5.20
C LEU A 159 0.27 -15.50 4.70
N THR A 160 -0.47 -15.05 3.70
CA THR A 160 -1.64 -15.77 3.17
C THR A 160 -1.46 -16.06 1.69
N GLU A 161 -2.02 -17.18 1.23
CA GLU A 161 -1.95 -17.66 -0.14
C GLU A 161 -3.34 -18.07 -0.64
N GLY A 162 -3.45 -18.39 -1.93
CA GLY A 162 -4.67 -18.91 -2.55
C GLY A 162 -5.34 -17.93 -3.50
N ASN A 163 -6.36 -18.41 -4.21
CA ASN A 163 -7.08 -17.68 -5.23
C ASN A 163 -8.34 -17.02 -4.66
N PHE A 164 -8.22 -16.35 -3.53
CA PHE A 164 -9.29 -15.62 -2.86
C PHE A 164 -8.75 -14.41 -2.13
N ASN A 165 -9.63 -13.44 -1.87
CA ASN A 165 -9.23 -12.18 -1.29
C ASN A 165 -9.35 -12.21 0.23
N HIS A 166 -8.39 -11.57 0.90
CA HIS A 166 -8.43 -11.28 2.32
C HIS A 166 -8.80 -9.81 2.50
N TYR A 167 -9.91 -9.56 3.18
CA TYR A 167 -10.49 -8.22 3.34
C TYR A 167 -10.46 -7.75 4.80
N GLY A 168 -10.90 -6.51 4.99
CA GLY A 168 -11.14 -5.91 6.28
C GLY A 168 -9.90 -5.28 6.92
N SER A 169 -10.10 -4.92 8.16
CA SER A 169 -9.04 -4.38 8.99
C SER A 169 -8.19 -5.50 9.57
N LEU A 170 -6.88 -5.29 9.62
CA LEU A 170 -5.97 -6.20 10.27
C LEU A 170 -5.89 -5.88 11.76
N ALA A 171 -6.15 -6.85 12.61
CA ALA A 171 -6.05 -6.74 14.05
C ALA A 171 -5.00 -7.72 14.59
N TRP A 172 -4.09 -7.23 15.42
CA TRP A 172 -3.08 -8.05 16.06
C TRP A 172 -3.58 -8.60 17.41
N SER A 173 -3.13 -9.79 17.78
CA SER A 173 -3.20 -10.25 19.16
C SER A 173 -2.28 -9.40 20.05
N GLN A 174 -2.58 -9.33 21.33
CA GLN A 174 -1.84 -8.51 22.28
C GLN A 174 -0.36 -8.94 22.43
N ASP A 175 -0.07 -10.21 22.23
CA ASP A 175 1.27 -10.80 22.24
C ASP A 175 2.05 -10.60 20.93
N SER A 176 1.47 -9.89 19.95
CA SER A 176 2.07 -9.62 18.62
C SER A 176 2.35 -10.87 17.76
N ASN A 177 1.78 -12.04 18.12
CA ASN A 177 2.07 -13.29 17.43
C ASN A 177 1.01 -13.70 16.41
N ARG A 178 -0.17 -13.09 16.42
CA ARG A 178 -1.29 -13.43 15.54
C ARG A 178 -1.90 -12.20 14.90
N ILE A 179 -2.42 -12.38 13.68
CA ILE A 179 -3.18 -11.35 12.95
C ILE A 179 -4.55 -11.93 12.62
N PHE A 180 -5.60 -11.17 12.95
CA PHE A 180 -6.99 -11.48 12.62
C PHE A 180 -7.43 -10.64 11.43
N PHE A 181 -8.10 -11.25 10.47
CA PHE A 181 -8.60 -10.63 9.25
C PHE A 181 -9.83 -11.41 8.74
N SER A 182 -10.54 -10.87 7.74
CA SER A 182 -11.63 -11.54 7.05
C SER A 182 -11.14 -12.17 5.75
N ALA A 183 -11.71 -13.32 5.38
CA ALA A 183 -11.43 -14.04 4.14
C ALA A 183 -12.73 -14.50 3.47
#